data_b74f93a817a3f7b375785efd55c355a9
#
_entry.id   b74f93a817a3f7b375785efd55c355a9
#
_cell.length_a   1.000
_cell.length_b   1.000
_cell.length_c   1.000
_cell.angle_alpha   90.00
_cell.angle_beta   90.00
_cell.angle_gamma   90.00
#
_symmetry.space_group_name_H-M   'P 1'
#
loop_
_entity.id
_entity.type
_entity.pdbx_description
1 polymer ?
#
loop_
_entity_poly.entity_id
_entity_poly.type
_entity_poly.pdbx_seq_one_letter_code
_entity_poly.pdbx_strand_id
1 'polypeptide(L)' 'MNIKVKVGQRIKALRTQLGISQEALANKAGIDRTYVTDVENGRRNIAIENLEKLILALEVSLTDFFSSEEFTK' A
#
# COMPACT_ATOMS: atom_id res chain seq x y z
N MET A 1 6.77 -11.90 12.45
CA MET A 1 6.31 -11.24 11.22
C MET A 1 6.14 -9.75 11.46
N ASN A 2 6.66 -8.90 10.59
CA ASN A 2 6.43 -7.46 10.67
C ASN A 2 5.38 -7.06 9.63
N ILE A 3 4.15 -6.91 10.11
CA ILE A 3 3.02 -6.62 9.22
C ILE A 3 3.18 -5.27 8.50
N LYS A 4 3.81 -4.30 9.16
CA LYS A 4 4.02 -2.98 8.53
C LYS A 4 4.91 -3.10 7.30
N VAL A 5 5.98 -3.88 7.40
CA VAL A 5 6.89 -4.11 6.28
C VAL A 5 6.17 -4.86 5.16
N LYS A 6 5.43 -5.90 5.50
CA LYS A 6 4.72 -6.70 4.49
C LYS A 6 3.68 -5.88 3.74
N VAL A 7 2.89 -5.09 4.46
CA VAL A 7 1.91 -4.22 3.82
C VAL A 7 2.59 -3.20 2.93
N GLY A 8 3.67 -2.58 3.41
CA GLY A 8 4.43 -1.61 2.63
C GLY A 8 4.99 -2.19 1.35
N GLN A 9 5.57 -3.38 1.42
CA GLN A 9 6.12 -4.07 0.25
C GLN A 9 5.02 -4.41 -0.76
N ARG A 10 3.87 -4.85 -0.28
CA ARG A 10 2.74 -5.17 -1.15
C ARG A 10 2.25 -3.94 -1.90
N ILE A 11 2.11 -2.81 -1.19
CA ILE A 11 1.71 -1.55 -1.80
C ILE A 11 2.70 -1.14 -2.87
N LYS A 12 3.99 -1.21 -2.56
CA LYS A 12 5.03 -0.84 -3.54
C LYS A 12 4.98 -1.74 -4.77
N ALA A 13 4.82 -3.04 -4.58
CA ALA A 13 4.76 -4.00 -5.69
C ALA A 13 3.58 -3.70 -6.61
N LEU A 14 2.39 -3.48 -6.04
CA LEU A 14 1.20 -3.18 -6.82
C LEU A 14 1.30 -1.83 -7.51
N ARG A 15 1.88 -0.84 -6.82
CA ARG A 15 2.10 0.48 -7.41
C ARG A 15 3.03 0.40 -8.62
N THR A 16 4.11 -0.35 -8.48
CA THR A 16 5.07 -0.56 -9.57
C THR A 16 4.42 -1.27 -10.76
N GLN A 17 3.60 -2.29 -10.48
CA GLN A 17 2.86 -2.98 -11.53
C GLN A 17 1.90 -2.05 -12.27
N LEU A 18 1.27 -1.14 -11.54
CA LEU A 18 0.37 -0.15 -12.13
C LEU A 18 1.13 0.95 -12.89
N GLY A 19 2.44 1.05 -12.67
CA GLY A 19 3.29 1.99 -13.38
C GLY A 19 3.17 3.42 -12.90
N ILE A 20 2.79 3.65 -11.65
CA ILE A 20 2.62 5.00 -11.11
C ILE A 20 3.64 5.30 -10.02
N SER A 21 3.92 6.59 -9.82
CA SER A 21 4.82 7.06 -8.78
C SER A 21 4.14 7.07 -7.41
N GLN A 22 4.94 7.24 -6.35
CA GLN A 22 4.39 7.43 -5.02
C GLN A 22 3.49 8.65 -4.96
N GLU A 23 3.89 9.73 -5.61
CA GLU A 23 3.09 10.95 -5.65
C GLU A 23 1.76 10.73 -6.36
N ALA A 24 1.77 10.01 -7.47
CA ALA A 24 0.54 9.70 -8.20
C ALA A 24 -0.39 8.84 -7.35
N LEU A 25 0.15 7.84 -6.65
CA LEU A 25 -0.66 7.02 -5.77
C LEU A 25 -1.26 7.85 -4.63
N ALA A 26 -0.44 8.72 -4.03
CA ALA A 26 -0.89 9.59 -2.94
C ALA A 26 -2.04 10.49 -3.40
N ASN A 27 -1.89 11.11 -4.57
CA ASN A 27 -2.93 11.97 -5.13
C ASN A 27 -4.20 11.18 -5.41
N LYS A 28 -4.06 9.99 -5.98
CA LYS A 28 -5.19 9.13 -6.32
C LYS A 28 -5.96 8.67 -5.07
N ALA A 29 -5.23 8.41 -3.99
CA ALA A 29 -5.82 7.97 -2.73
C ALA A 29 -6.27 9.12 -1.84
N GLY A 30 -5.90 10.36 -2.18
CA GLY A 30 -6.21 11.51 -1.34
C GLY A 30 -5.41 11.53 -0.03
N ILE A 31 -4.17 11.07 -0.09
CA ILE A 31 -3.29 10.94 1.07
C ILE A 31 -1.99 11.67 0.77
N ASP A 32 -1.30 12.15 1.81
CA ASP A 32 -0.02 12.83 1.70
C ASP A 32 1.06 11.87 1.16
N ARG A 33 1.90 12.35 0.24
CA ARG A 33 2.98 11.55 -0.33
C ARG A 33 3.95 11.05 0.74
N THR A 34 4.26 11.88 1.74
CA THR A 34 5.15 11.48 2.83
C THR A 34 4.59 10.26 3.55
N TYR A 35 3.26 10.23 3.75
CA TYR A 35 2.61 9.08 4.36
C TYR A 35 2.80 7.82 3.53
N VAL A 36 2.62 7.92 2.21
CA VAL A 36 2.82 6.77 1.30
C VAL A 36 4.27 6.29 1.37
N THR A 37 5.23 7.21 1.36
CA THR A 37 6.65 6.86 1.46
C THR A 37 6.93 6.09 2.75
N ASP A 38 6.42 6.58 3.86
CA ASP A 38 6.63 5.92 5.16
C ASP A 38 5.98 4.54 5.21
N VAL A 39 4.78 4.41 4.63
CA VAL A 39 4.08 3.12 4.57
C VAL A 39 4.89 2.12 3.74
N GLU A 40 5.36 2.53 2.57
CA GLU A 40 6.14 1.63 1.70
C GLU A 40 7.45 1.20 2.35
N ASN A 41 8.00 2.04 3.21
CA ASN A 41 9.24 1.72 3.93
C ASN A 41 9.01 0.97 5.24
N GLY A 42 7.77 0.64 5.54
CA GLY A 42 7.45 -0.13 6.76
C GLY A 42 7.59 0.66 8.05
N ARG A 43 7.56 1.99 7.98
CA ARG A 43 7.77 2.85 9.14
C ARG A 43 6.47 3.33 9.78
N ARG A 44 5.34 3.13 9.11
CA ARG A 44 4.07 3.70 9.56
C ARG A 44 3.12 2.59 10.02
N ASN A 45 2.54 2.80 11.20
CA ASN A 45 1.42 1.99 11.64
C ASN A 45 0.17 2.55 10.97
N ILE A 46 -0.17 2.02 9.79
CA ILE A 46 -1.19 2.60 8.92
C ILE A 46 -2.59 2.47 9.52
N ALA A 47 -3.35 3.57 9.51
CA ALA A 47 -4.75 3.53 9.87
C ALA A 47 -5.52 2.70 8.85
N ILE A 48 -6.47 1.90 9.31
CA ILE A 48 -7.18 0.95 8.44
C ILE A 48 -7.95 1.67 7.32
N GLU A 49 -8.49 2.86 7.59
CA GLU A 49 -9.20 3.62 6.56
C GLU A 49 -8.25 4.11 5.48
N ASN A 50 -7.03 4.50 5.87
CA ASN A 50 -6.03 4.92 4.89
C ASN A 50 -5.53 3.74 4.07
N LEU A 51 -5.42 2.56 4.70
CA LEU A 51 -5.06 1.35 3.97
C LEU A 51 -6.12 1.04 2.90
N GLU A 52 -7.39 1.14 3.25
CA GLU A 52 -8.46 0.93 2.28
C GLU A 52 -8.35 1.91 1.11
N LYS A 53 -8.09 3.19 1.39
CA LYS A 53 -7.93 4.19 0.34
C LYS A 53 -6.80 3.84 -0.61
N LEU A 54 -5.66 3.37 -0.07
CA LEU A 54 -4.52 2.98 -0.89
C LEU A 54 -4.83 1.75 -1.73
N ILE A 55 -5.48 0.75 -1.14
CA ILE A 55 -5.84 -0.48 -1.85
C ILE A 55 -6.76 -0.16 -3.02
N LEU A 56 -7.79 0.66 -2.80
CA LEU A 56 -8.72 1.04 -3.86
C LEU A 56 -8.02 1.86 -4.95
N ALA A 57 -7.10 2.75 -4.56
CA ALA A 57 -6.33 3.54 -5.53
C ALA A 57 -5.43 2.64 -6.38
N LEU A 58 -5.00 1.50 -5.85
CA LEU A 58 -4.20 0.52 -6.59
C LEU A 58 -5.04 -0.35 -7.52
N GLU A 59 -6.37 -0.17 -7.54
CA GLU A 59 -7.30 -0.86 -8.44
C GLU A 59 -7.36 -2.36 -8.19
N VAL A 60 -7.21 -2.77 -6.94
CA VAL A 60 -7.39 -4.17 -6.54
C VAL A 60 -8.40 -4.26 -5.41
N SER A 61 -8.97 -5.44 -5.22
CA SER A 61 -9.87 -5.68 -4.09
C SER A 61 -9.07 -5.92 -2.82
N LEU A 62 -9.73 -5.82 -1.68
CA LEU A 62 -9.09 -6.15 -0.40
C LEU A 62 -8.63 -7.61 -0.40
N THR A 63 -9.45 -8.50 -0.96
CA THR A 63 -9.10 -9.91 -1.06
C THR A 63 -7.83 -10.10 -1.88
N ASP A 64 -7.76 -9.47 -3.05
CA ASP A 64 -6.58 -9.57 -3.91
C ASP A 64 -5.34 -8.99 -3.24
N PHE A 65 -5.50 -7.88 -2.53
CA PHE A 65 -4.37 -7.26 -1.85
C PHE A 65 -3.72 -8.24 -0.87
N PHE A 66 -4.53 -8.94 -0.08
CA PHE A 66 -4.03 -9.82 0.97
C PHE A 66 -3.82 -11.26 0.53
N SER A 67 -3.99 -11.57 -0.76
CA SER A 67 -3.81 -12.93 -1.26
C SER A 67 -2.37 -13.27 -1.59
N SER A 68 -1.44 -12.32 -1.50
CA SER A 68 -0.05 -12.56 -1.88
C SER A 68 0.68 -13.41 -0.83
N GLU A 69 1.79 -14.01 -1.25
CA GLU A 69 2.56 -14.91 -0.40
C GLU A 69 3.07 -14.24 0.88
N GLU A 70 3.29 -12.94 0.85
CA GLU A 70 3.76 -12.20 2.01
C GLU A 70 2.85 -12.40 3.22
N PHE A 71 1.56 -12.61 2.98
CA PHE A 71 0.56 -12.69 4.05
C PHE A 71 0.18 -14.11 4.44
N THR A 72 0.74 -15.12 3.77
CA THR A 72 0.36 -16.52 4.01
C THR A 72 1.33 -17.25 4.94
N LYS A 73 2.33 -16.55 5.44
CA LYS A 73 3.36 -17.16 6.30
C LYS A 73 3.28 -16.64 7.71
#